data_b9059956ababf5326f8b17f2837b2443
#
_entry.id   b9059956ababf5326f8b17f2837b2443
#
_cell.length_a   1.000
_cell.length_b   1.000
_cell.length_c   1.000
_cell.angle_alpha   90.00
_cell.angle_beta   90.00
_cell.angle_gamma   90.00
#
_symmetry.space_group_name_H-M   'P 1'
#
loop_
_entity.id
_entity.type
_entity.pdbx_description
1 polymer ?
#
loop_
_entity_poly.entity_id
_entity_poly.type
_entity_poly.pdbx_seq_one_letter_code
_entity_poly.pdbx_strand_id
1 'polypeptide(L)'
;MTKYVLDTNIFVRVDREAAWGEQLAAFYAAFLPFTYLHAVVVQELLLGAVDARRGRAIYEGYVRPFESRGRVIAPSYRAWRRSGEVVATLVQRKRLSPGGFGRSFLNDALLAVSCREVGVTLVTTNERDFTRIRDVERFEFVRPWPAP
;
A
#
# COMPACT_ATOMS: atom_id res chain seq x y z
N MET A 1 -14.56 -9.81 9.66
CA MET A 1 -14.56 -9.02 8.41
C MET A 1 -13.13 -8.76 7.93
N THR A 2 -12.92 -8.91 6.66
CA THR A 2 -11.63 -8.58 6.06
C THR A 2 -11.40 -7.07 6.11
N LYS A 3 -10.22 -6.67 6.57
CA LYS A 3 -9.79 -5.27 6.58
C LYS A 3 -8.85 -5.04 5.39
N TYR A 4 -8.93 -3.89 4.78
CA TYR A 4 -8.21 -3.58 3.55
C TYR A 4 -7.33 -2.36 3.68
N VAL A 5 -6.21 -2.39 2.94
CA VAL A 5 -5.36 -1.24 2.63
C VAL A 5 -5.23 -1.17 1.11
N LEU A 6 -5.40 0.00 0.53
CA LEU A 6 -5.21 0.22 -0.91
C LEU A 6 -3.78 0.70 -1.16
N ASP A 7 -3.14 0.09 -2.17
CA ASP A 7 -1.80 0.48 -2.60
C ASP A 7 -1.82 1.85 -3.33
N THR A 8 -0.69 2.52 -3.36
CA THR A 8 -0.53 3.85 -3.95
C THR A 8 -0.98 3.91 -5.40
N ASN A 9 -0.66 2.89 -6.20
CA ASN A 9 -0.99 2.88 -7.63
C ASN A 9 -2.50 2.91 -7.91
N ILE A 10 -3.33 2.45 -6.99
CA ILE A 10 -4.79 2.54 -7.11
C ILE A 10 -5.22 4.00 -7.11
N PHE A 11 -4.72 4.80 -6.17
CA PHE A 11 -5.04 6.23 -6.08
C PHE A 11 -4.52 7.00 -7.29
N VAL A 12 -3.33 6.64 -7.79
CA VAL A 12 -2.77 7.25 -9.00
C VAL A 12 -3.66 7.00 -10.21
N ARG A 13 -4.20 5.79 -10.36
CA ARG A 13 -5.12 5.46 -11.46
C ARG A 13 -6.47 6.13 -11.30
N VAL A 14 -6.96 6.27 -10.09
CA VAL A 14 -8.20 7.01 -9.82
C VAL A 14 -8.10 8.46 -10.33
N ASP A 15 -6.95 9.09 -10.15
CA ASP A 15 -6.72 10.45 -10.63
C ASP A 15 -6.63 10.56 -12.16
N ARG A 16 -6.28 9.48 -12.83
CA ARG A 16 -6.05 9.47 -14.29
C ARG A 16 -7.22 8.91 -15.09
N GLU A 17 -8.02 8.02 -14.51
CA GLU A 17 -9.05 7.26 -15.21
C GLU A 17 -10.37 7.35 -14.47
N ALA A 18 -11.39 7.97 -15.11
CA ALA A 18 -12.71 8.16 -14.50
C ALA A 18 -13.35 6.84 -14.02
N ALA A 19 -13.17 5.76 -14.79
CA ALA A 19 -13.69 4.44 -14.43
C ALA A 19 -13.14 3.95 -13.08
N TRP A 20 -11.87 4.23 -12.78
CA TRP A 20 -11.26 3.86 -11.50
C TRP A 20 -11.81 4.68 -10.34
N GLY A 21 -12.15 5.93 -10.58
CA GLY A 21 -12.82 6.76 -9.58
C GLY A 21 -14.19 6.22 -9.21
N GLU A 22 -14.98 5.78 -10.20
CA GLU A 22 -16.27 5.14 -9.98
C GLU A 22 -16.12 3.82 -9.22
N GLN A 23 -15.13 3.03 -9.56
CA GLN A 23 -14.83 1.76 -8.90
C GLN A 23 -14.38 1.96 -7.46
N LEU A 24 -13.56 2.98 -7.18
CA LEU A 24 -13.18 3.32 -5.82
C LEU A 24 -14.39 3.74 -4.98
N ALA A 25 -15.28 4.54 -5.55
CA ALA A 25 -16.51 4.95 -4.87
C ALA A 25 -17.38 3.74 -4.52
N ALA A 26 -17.51 2.79 -5.44
CA ALA A 26 -18.24 1.54 -5.20
C ALA A 26 -17.57 0.68 -4.11
N PHE A 27 -16.25 0.60 -4.12
CA PHE A 27 -15.49 -0.10 -3.08
C PHE A 27 -15.69 0.55 -1.71
N TYR A 28 -15.61 1.87 -1.62
CA TYR A 28 -15.84 2.58 -0.37
C TYR A 28 -17.28 2.43 0.13
N ALA A 29 -18.25 2.41 -0.77
CA ALA A 29 -19.64 2.18 -0.38
C ALA A 29 -19.83 0.82 0.32
N ALA A 30 -19.07 -0.19 -0.10
CA ALA A 30 -19.14 -1.54 0.47
C ALA A 30 -18.21 -1.73 1.69
N PHE A 31 -17.01 -1.15 1.67
CA PHE A 31 -15.93 -1.54 2.58
C PHE A 31 -15.29 -0.41 3.37
N LEU A 32 -15.76 0.83 3.27
CA LEU A 32 -15.11 1.95 3.95
C LEU A 32 -14.92 1.73 5.46
N PRO A 33 -15.89 1.15 6.20
CA PRO A 33 -15.70 0.88 7.62
C PRO A 33 -14.55 -0.09 7.94
N PHE A 34 -14.10 -0.85 6.94
CA PHE A 34 -13.06 -1.87 7.08
C PHE A 34 -11.79 -1.50 6.30
N THR A 35 -11.73 -0.27 5.78
CA THR A 35 -10.61 0.21 4.99
C THR A 35 -9.74 1.15 5.82
N TYR A 36 -8.42 0.96 5.71
CA TYR A 36 -7.41 1.75 6.39
C TYR A 36 -6.47 2.35 5.35
N LEU A 37 -5.85 3.46 5.69
CA LEU A 37 -4.76 4.04 4.92
C LEU A 37 -3.44 3.64 5.57
N HIS A 38 -2.40 3.40 4.78
CA HIS A 38 -1.09 3.07 5.32
C HIS A 38 -0.12 4.25 5.19
N ALA A 39 0.71 4.45 6.19
CA ALA A 39 1.66 5.57 6.23
C ALA A 39 2.63 5.59 5.04
N VAL A 40 3.07 4.41 4.55
CA VAL A 40 3.89 4.30 3.34
C VAL A 40 3.16 4.85 2.12
N VAL A 41 1.87 4.55 1.99
CA VAL A 41 1.03 5.04 0.89
C VAL A 41 0.85 6.56 0.99
N VAL A 42 0.66 7.09 2.20
CA VAL A 42 0.60 8.54 2.43
C VAL A 42 1.87 9.21 1.92
N GLN A 43 3.03 8.69 2.31
CA GLN A 43 4.32 9.22 1.88
C GLN A 43 4.43 9.24 0.35
N GLU A 44 4.11 8.13 -0.30
CA GLU A 44 4.24 8.00 -1.75
C GLU A 44 3.27 8.93 -2.50
N LEU A 45 2.04 9.06 -2.02
CA LEU A 45 1.06 9.98 -2.61
C LEU A 45 1.54 11.43 -2.52
N LEU A 46 2.04 11.85 -1.38
CA LEU A 46 2.51 13.22 -1.18
C LEU A 46 3.81 13.50 -1.95
N LEU A 47 4.71 12.51 -2.05
CA LEU A 47 5.91 12.63 -2.89
C LEU A 47 5.57 12.81 -4.37
N GLY A 48 4.46 12.24 -4.83
CA GLY A 48 4.01 12.37 -6.21
C GLY A 48 3.32 13.70 -6.53
N ALA A 49 3.09 14.56 -5.54
CA ALA A 49 2.47 15.86 -5.77
C ALA A 49 3.48 16.80 -6.45
N VAL A 50 3.04 17.41 -7.56
CA VAL A 50 3.90 18.29 -8.38
C VAL A 50 4.03 19.70 -7.79
N ASP A 51 3.09 20.10 -6.94
CA ASP A 51 3.06 21.42 -6.28
C ASP A 51 2.26 21.36 -4.98
N ALA A 52 2.28 22.47 -4.24
CA ALA A 52 1.59 22.58 -2.95
C ALA A 52 0.07 22.44 -3.07
N ARG A 53 -0.53 22.93 -4.15
CA ARG A 53 -1.96 22.81 -4.40
C ARG A 53 -2.36 21.34 -4.57
N ARG A 54 -1.59 20.60 -5.35
CA ARG A 54 -1.81 19.16 -5.56
C ARG A 54 -1.64 18.39 -4.27
N GLY A 55 -0.62 18.72 -3.48
CA GLY A 55 -0.38 18.11 -2.17
C GLY A 55 -1.56 18.32 -1.21
N ARG A 56 -2.14 19.53 -1.18
CA ARG A 56 -3.33 19.79 -0.37
C ARG A 56 -4.55 19.00 -0.85
N ALA A 57 -4.73 18.88 -2.16
CA ALA A 57 -5.85 18.13 -2.73
C ALA A 57 -5.74 16.63 -2.36
N ILE A 58 -4.53 16.06 -2.44
CA ILE A 58 -4.27 14.67 -2.03
C ILE A 58 -4.56 14.50 -0.54
N TYR A 59 -4.03 15.39 0.29
CA TYR A 59 -4.25 15.30 1.73
C TYR A 59 -5.73 15.36 2.09
N GLU A 60 -6.45 16.36 1.60
CA GLU A 60 -7.87 16.55 1.91
C GLU A 60 -8.75 15.44 1.34
N GLY A 61 -8.43 14.94 0.14
CA GLY A 61 -9.25 13.92 -0.53
C GLY A 61 -8.96 12.51 -0.09
N TYR A 62 -7.70 12.15 0.13
CA TYR A 62 -7.32 10.75 0.38
C TYR A 62 -6.81 10.49 1.80
N VAL A 63 -6.17 11.45 2.43
CA VAL A 63 -5.48 11.22 3.71
C VAL A 63 -6.34 11.60 4.91
N ARG A 64 -6.82 12.83 4.95
CA ARG A 64 -7.57 13.38 6.08
C ARG A 64 -8.77 12.53 6.50
N PRO A 65 -9.59 11.98 5.59
CA PRO A 65 -10.74 11.16 6.00
C PRO A 65 -10.36 9.96 6.87
N PHE A 66 -9.20 9.36 6.63
CA PHE A 66 -8.70 8.24 7.43
C PHE A 66 -7.98 8.71 8.70
N GLU A 67 -7.16 9.74 8.58
CA GLU A 67 -6.42 10.32 9.69
C GLU A 67 -7.37 10.81 10.79
N SER A 68 -8.42 11.53 10.42
CA SER A 68 -9.42 12.06 11.36
C SER A 68 -10.21 10.97 12.08
N ARG A 69 -10.24 9.76 11.56
CA ARG A 69 -10.92 8.60 12.16
C ARG A 69 -9.97 7.63 12.86
N GLY A 70 -8.69 7.98 12.95
CA GLY A 70 -7.68 7.09 13.54
C GLY A 70 -7.45 5.83 12.74
N ARG A 71 -7.63 5.88 11.40
CA ARG A 71 -7.51 4.71 10.52
C ARG A 71 -6.27 4.77 9.63
N VAL A 72 -5.17 5.26 10.16
CA VAL A 72 -3.87 5.22 9.48
C VAL A 72 -3.00 4.19 10.20
N ILE A 73 -2.51 3.22 9.44
CA ILE A 73 -1.59 2.20 9.93
C ILE A 73 -0.17 2.68 9.66
N ALA A 74 0.69 2.62 10.68
CA ALA A 74 2.10 2.91 10.55
C ALA A 74 2.93 1.66 10.88
N PRO A 75 4.07 1.44 10.21
CA PRO A 75 4.94 0.31 10.53
C PRO A 75 5.51 0.43 11.95
N SER A 76 5.54 -0.69 12.67
CA SER A 76 6.27 -0.80 13.92
C SER A 76 7.78 -0.87 13.66
N TYR A 77 8.60 -0.69 14.71
CA TYR A 77 10.04 -0.98 14.61
C TYR A 77 10.29 -2.39 14.08
N ARG A 78 9.54 -3.36 14.56
CA ARG A 78 9.66 -4.76 14.12
C ARG A 78 9.38 -4.91 12.63
N ALA A 79 8.38 -4.21 12.09
CA ALA A 79 8.09 -4.21 10.67
C ALA A 79 9.24 -3.61 9.86
N TRP A 80 9.84 -2.53 10.32
CA TRP A 80 11.02 -1.94 9.70
C TRP A 80 12.18 -2.94 9.63
N ARG A 81 12.51 -3.55 10.76
CA ARG A 81 13.59 -4.57 10.82
C ARG A 81 13.29 -5.74 9.90
N ARG A 82 12.08 -6.29 9.98
CA ARG A 82 11.69 -7.45 9.18
C ARG A 82 11.72 -7.15 7.68
N SER A 83 11.31 -5.96 7.26
CA SER A 83 11.36 -5.59 5.85
C SER A 83 12.79 -5.63 5.30
N GLY A 84 13.77 -5.21 6.08
CA GLY A 84 15.18 -5.34 5.71
C GLY A 84 15.62 -6.78 5.57
N GLU A 85 15.22 -7.65 6.50
CA GLU A 85 15.51 -9.08 6.43
C GLU A 85 14.88 -9.75 5.21
N VAL A 86 13.66 -9.36 4.84
CA VAL A 86 12.97 -9.89 3.66
C VAL A 86 13.73 -9.54 2.39
N VAL A 87 14.13 -8.28 2.23
CA VAL A 87 14.88 -7.83 1.06
C VAL A 87 16.24 -8.53 1.00
N ALA A 88 16.95 -8.63 2.13
CA ALA A 88 18.23 -9.35 2.22
C ALA A 88 18.07 -10.81 1.82
N THR A 89 17.00 -11.47 2.26
CA THR A 89 16.72 -12.87 1.90
C THR A 89 16.51 -13.03 0.40
N LEU A 90 15.78 -12.11 -0.25
CA LEU A 90 15.58 -12.14 -1.70
C LEU A 90 16.90 -11.97 -2.45
N VAL A 91 17.80 -11.11 -1.98
CA VAL A 91 19.15 -10.97 -2.54
C VAL A 91 19.94 -12.27 -2.37
N GLN A 92 19.93 -12.87 -1.18
CA GLN A 92 20.62 -14.11 -0.88
C GLN A 92 20.12 -15.27 -1.75
N ARG A 93 18.84 -15.31 -2.06
CA ARG A 93 18.22 -16.30 -2.94
C ARG A 93 18.34 -15.96 -4.42
N LYS A 94 19.09 -14.91 -4.76
CA LYS A 94 19.29 -14.42 -6.14
C LYS A 94 17.99 -14.03 -6.84
N ARG A 95 16.98 -13.64 -6.07
CA ARG A 95 15.69 -13.12 -6.56
C ARG A 95 15.73 -11.61 -6.79
N LEU A 96 16.74 -10.93 -6.24
CA LEU A 96 17.06 -9.53 -6.44
C LEU A 96 18.57 -9.39 -6.58
N SER A 97 19.03 -8.49 -7.46
CA SER A 97 20.44 -8.12 -7.53
C SER A 97 20.83 -7.26 -6.33
N PRO A 98 22.02 -7.45 -5.74
CA PRO A 98 22.51 -6.56 -4.68
C PRO A 98 22.51 -5.10 -5.18
N GLY A 99 21.82 -4.20 -4.46
CA GLY A 99 21.68 -2.80 -4.90
C GLY A 99 20.83 -2.60 -6.14
N GLY A 100 20.27 -3.66 -6.74
CA GLY A 100 19.43 -3.60 -7.93
C GLY A 100 17.95 -3.39 -7.65
N PHE A 101 17.62 -2.73 -6.55
CA PHE A 101 16.25 -2.39 -6.15
C PHE A 101 16.20 -0.95 -5.68
N GLY A 102 15.10 -0.29 -5.94
CA GLY A 102 14.90 1.11 -5.55
C GLY A 102 14.05 1.26 -4.29
N ARG A 103 13.81 2.52 -3.94
CA ARG A 103 12.96 2.90 -2.80
C ARG A 103 11.56 2.28 -2.89
N SER A 104 11.00 2.21 -4.10
CA SER A 104 9.67 1.66 -4.31
C SER A 104 9.56 0.21 -3.84
N PHE A 105 10.56 -0.62 -4.15
CA PHE A 105 10.56 -2.01 -3.70
C PHE A 105 10.76 -2.12 -2.19
N LEU A 106 11.59 -1.29 -1.60
CA LEU A 106 11.77 -1.23 -0.14
C LEU A 106 10.46 -0.85 0.55
N ASN A 107 9.75 0.12 0.00
CA ASN A 107 8.43 0.52 0.50
C ASN A 107 7.41 -0.61 0.38
N ASP A 108 7.43 -1.36 -0.72
CA ASP A 108 6.55 -2.52 -0.91
C ASP A 108 6.81 -3.60 0.14
N ALA A 109 8.08 -3.89 0.42
CA ALA A 109 8.43 -4.86 1.46
C ALA A 109 7.94 -4.40 2.85
N LEU A 110 8.13 -3.13 3.17
CA LEU A 110 7.67 -2.55 4.43
C LEU A 110 6.15 -2.58 4.54
N LEU A 111 5.46 -2.23 3.46
CA LEU A 111 4.00 -2.27 3.39
C LEU A 111 3.47 -3.70 3.62
N ALA A 112 4.04 -4.68 2.95
CA ALA A 112 3.63 -6.08 3.06
C ALA A 112 3.82 -6.62 4.48
N VAL A 113 4.97 -6.39 5.08
CA VAL A 113 5.29 -6.83 6.45
C VAL A 113 4.35 -6.17 7.45
N SER A 114 4.10 -4.87 7.28
CA SER A 114 3.19 -4.12 8.13
C SER A 114 1.74 -4.61 8.00
N CYS A 115 1.28 -4.89 6.79
CA CYS A 115 -0.05 -5.46 6.56
C CYS A 115 -0.22 -6.81 7.27
N ARG A 116 0.79 -7.67 7.19
CA ARG A 116 0.78 -8.95 7.92
C ARG A 116 0.66 -8.73 9.43
N GLU A 117 1.46 -7.81 9.95
CA GLU A 117 1.53 -7.55 11.39
C GLU A 117 0.17 -7.16 11.97
N VAL A 118 -0.60 -6.37 11.24
CA VAL A 118 -1.92 -5.90 11.71
C VAL A 118 -3.10 -6.69 11.14
N GLY A 119 -2.83 -7.68 10.30
CA GLY A 119 -3.87 -8.57 9.78
C GLY A 119 -4.80 -7.92 8.76
N VAL A 120 -4.26 -7.08 7.87
CA VAL A 120 -5.03 -6.46 6.78
C VAL A 120 -4.64 -7.04 5.44
N THR A 121 -5.56 -7.03 4.49
CA THR A 121 -5.34 -7.46 3.11
C THR A 121 -5.00 -6.25 2.24
N LEU A 122 -3.89 -6.34 1.52
CA LEU A 122 -3.47 -5.31 0.58
C LEU A 122 -4.22 -5.46 -0.74
N VAL A 123 -4.79 -4.38 -1.26
CA VAL A 123 -5.38 -4.32 -2.60
C VAL A 123 -4.38 -3.64 -3.52
N THR A 124 -3.88 -4.33 -4.53
CA THR A 124 -2.81 -3.83 -5.39
C THR A 124 -2.89 -4.38 -6.82
N THR A 125 -2.40 -3.61 -7.78
CA THR A 125 -2.18 -4.05 -9.15
C THR A 125 -0.76 -4.59 -9.36
N ASN A 126 0.13 -4.41 -8.41
CA ASN A 126 1.55 -4.81 -8.51
C ASN A 126 1.76 -6.25 -8.03
N GLU A 127 1.22 -7.21 -8.74
CA GLU A 127 1.34 -8.62 -8.38
C GLU A 127 2.79 -9.14 -8.45
N ARG A 128 3.57 -8.62 -9.39
CA ARG A 128 4.94 -9.08 -9.63
C ARG A 128 5.80 -8.95 -8.37
N ASP A 129 5.87 -7.77 -7.80
CA ASP A 129 6.74 -7.51 -6.65
C ASP A 129 6.18 -8.11 -5.37
N PHE A 130 4.87 -8.04 -5.17
CA PHE A 130 4.26 -8.61 -3.96
C PHE A 130 4.27 -10.14 -3.97
N THR A 131 4.25 -10.79 -5.12
CA THR A 131 4.46 -12.26 -5.19
C THR A 131 5.86 -12.63 -4.73
N ARG A 132 6.90 -11.89 -5.15
CA ARG A 132 8.27 -12.11 -4.66
C ARG A 132 8.37 -11.96 -3.15
N ILE A 133 7.79 -10.90 -2.62
CA ILE A 133 7.80 -10.62 -1.18
C ILE A 133 7.06 -11.72 -0.43
N ARG A 134 5.92 -12.17 -0.93
CA ARG A 134 5.11 -13.22 -0.31
C ARG A 134 5.84 -14.56 -0.21
N ASP A 135 6.74 -14.84 -1.13
CA ASP A 135 7.56 -16.06 -1.08
C ASP A 135 8.48 -16.11 0.16
N VAL A 136 8.82 -14.98 0.73
CA VAL A 136 9.67 -14.86 1.93
C VAL A 136 8.82 -14.51 3.16
N GLU A 137 7.87 -13.61 3.03
CA GLU A 137 7.02 -13.13 4.11
C GLU A 137 5.57 -13.31 3.72
N ARG A 138 4.90 -14.28 4.30
CA ARG A 138 3.50 -14.57 4.02
C ARG A 138 2.61 -13.43 4.46
N PHE A 139 1.83 -12.88 3.53
CA PHE A 139 0.81 -11.88 3.79
C PHE A 139 -0.29 -11.98 2.74
N GLU A 140 -1.41 -11.31 2.97
CA GLU A 140 -2.55 -11.39 2.05
C GLU A 140 -2.58 -10.17 1.14
N PHE A 141 -2.69 -10.41 -0.16
CA PHE A 141 -2.98 -9.36 -1.12
C PHE A 141 -3.94 -9.87 -2.20
N VAL A 142 -4.70 -8.97 -2.76
CA VAL A 142 -5.70 -9.25 -3.80
C VAL A 142 -5.66 -8.19 -4.88
N ARG A 143 -6.16 -8.54 -6.05
CA ARG A 143 -6.35 -7.57 -7.14
C ARG A 143 -7.51 -6.64 -6.83
N PRO A 144 -7.50 -5.40 -7.37
CA PRO A 144 -8.71 -4.60 -7.40
C PRO A 144 -9.74 -5.29 -8.31
N TRP A 145 -10.95 -5.40 -7.97
CA TRP A 145 -11.55 -4.95 -6.70
C TRP A 145 -12.15 -6.15 -6.00
N PRO A 146 -11.96 -6.29 -4.70
CA PRO A 146 -12.63 -7.35 -3.94
C PRO A 146 -14.13 -7.23 -4.06
N ALA A 147 -14.81 -8.37 -4.21
CA ALA A 147 -16.27 -8.39 -4.23
C ALA A 147 -16.84 -8.23 -2.81
N PRO A 148 -18.03 -7.61 -2.68
CA PRO A 148 -18.73 -7.51 -1.41
C PRO A 148 -19.05 -8.87 -0.80
#